data_d0d8f28f704ca59cd6771dae5d100836
#
_entry.id   d0d8f28f704ca59cd6771dae5d100836
#
_cell.length_a   1.000
_cell.length_b   1.000
_cell.length_c   1.000
_cell.angle_alpha   90.00
_cell.angle_beta   90.00
_cell.angle_gamma   90.00
#
_symmetry.space_group_name_H-M   'P 1'
#
loop_
_entity.id
_entity.type
_entity.pdbx_description
1 polymer ?
#
loop_
_entity_poly.entity_id
_entity_poly.type
_entity_poly.pdbx_seq_one_letter_code
_entity_poly.pdbx_strand_id
1 'polypeptide(L)'
;MTNHSLNVSGGTEKATYSAGMSYLSQDGIMDVDNYYRRLNFRAALDFDARSWLKLGFNGVFSSSQQQLPKNAAWQQAFNTPSIIPVFDNTRDDTIFPDKYASPEQVGLGSNFKNPVATANYYDNRNDVYQVLSNFYAQLNLLPNKLNVRTSYSYDYRAIRGTDFTPTYYIGTHQQQATTSLTKKNTDYNKW
;
A
#
# COMPACT_ATOMS: atom_id res chain seq x y z
N MET A 1 1.56 0.07 15.39
CA MET A 1 2.55 -0.50 14.44
C MET A 1 3.08 -1.82 14.96
N THR A 2 3.02 -2.89 14.17
CA THR A 2 3.57 -4.21 14.50
C THR A 2 4.45 -4.69 13.35
N ASN A 3 5.57 -5.34 13.70
CA ASN A 3 6.49 -5.94 12.74
C ASN A 3 6.96 -7.30 13.25
N HIS A 4 6.73 -8.33 12.45
CA HIS A 4 7.13 -9.69 12.75
C HIS A 4 8.02 -10.21 11.63
N SER A 5 9.09 -10.91 11.99
CA SER A 5 9.97 -11.54 11.00
C SER A 5 10.41 -12.92 11.46
N LEU A 6 10.48 -13.85 10.51
CA LEU A 6 11.01 -15.18 10.69
C LEU A 6 12.03 -15.43 9.59
N ASN A 7 13.20 -15.95 9.97
CA ASN A 7 14.25 -16.32 9.02
C ASN A 7 14.78 -17.70 9.38
N VAL A 8 14.99 -18.51 8.35
CA VAL A 8 15.59 -19.84 8.45
C VAL A 8 16.72 -19.91 7.44
N SER A 9 17.85 -20.42 7.84
CA SER A 9 18.99 -20.67 6.95
C SER A 9 19.68 -21.96 7.32
N GLY A 10 20.27 -22.58 6.32
CA GLY A 10 20.99 -23.82 6.50
C GLY A 10 21.82 -24.14 5.27
N GLY A 11 22.54 -25.23 5.34
CA GLY A 11 23.34 -25.64 4.20
C GLY A 11 24.11 -26.93 4.44
N THR A 12 24.69 -27.40 3.37
CA THR A 12 25.64 -28.49 3.30
C THR A 12 26.90 -28.00 2.60
N GLU A 13 27.89 -28.85 2.43
CA GLU A 13 29.10 -28.50 1.67
C GLU A 13 28.80 -28.08 0.21
N LYS A 14 27.66 -28.53 -0.34
CA LYS A 14 27.29 -28.29 -1.76
C LYS A 14 26.13 -27.34 -1.96
N ALA A 15 25.41 -26.98 -0.89
CA ALA A 15 24.23 -26.13 -1.01
C ALA A 15 24.08 -25.26 0.22
N THR A 16 23.78 -23.99 0.02
CA THR A 16 23.34 -23.08 1.08
C THR A 16 21.98 -22.51 0.71
N TYR A 17 21.10 -22.41 1.69
CA TYR A 17 19.76 -21.84 1.49
C TYR A 17 19.38 -20.92 2.63
N SER A 18 18.57 -19.96 2.31
CA SER A 18 17.88 -19.12 3.28
C SER A 18 16.48 -18.80 2.81
N ALA A 19 15.56 -18.77 3.76
CA ALA A 19 14.19 -18.31 3.55
C ALA A 19 13.80 -17.38 4.68
N GLY A 20 13.06 -16.33 4.36
CA GLY A 20 12.60 -15.38 5.34
C GLY A 20 11.23 -14.83 4.98
N MET A 21 10.42 -14.58 5.99
CA MET A 21 9.14 -13.93 5.89
C MET A 21 9.08 -12.75 6.85
N SER A 22 8.50 -11.64 6.43
CA SER A 22 8.24 -10.51 7.32
C SER A 22 6.87 -9.92 7.05
N TYR A 23 6.18 -9.55 8.13
CA TYR A 23 4.88 -8.88 8.09
C TYR A 23 4.96 -7.57 8.86
N LEU A 24 4.57 -6.49 8.21
CA LEU A 24 4.45 -5.16 8.79
C LEU A 24 2.98 -4.74 8.73
N SER A 25 2.47 -4.23 9.84
CA SER A 25 1.17 -3.54 9.92
C SER A 25 1.33 -2.22 10.65
N GLN A 26 0.84 -1.16 10.02
CA GLN A 26 0.87 0.19 10.55
C GLN A 26 -0.46 0.87 10.24
N ASP A 27 -1.10 1.41 11.26
CA ASP A 27 -2.27 2.27 11.11
C ASP A 27 -1.81 3.73 11.01
N GLY A 28 -2.58 4.55 10.33
CA GLY A 28 -2.30 5.97 10.21
C GLY A 28 -2.66 6.75 11.47
N ILE A 29 -2.42 8.05 11.43
CA ILE A 29 -2.64 8.97 12.57
C ILE A 29 -4.03 9.62 12.56
N MET A 30 -4.78 9.51 11.47
CA MET A 30 -6.14 10.03 11.38
C MET A 30 -7.13 9.00 11.93
N ASP A 31 -8.18 9.47 12.56
CA ASP A 31 -9.30 8.64 13.06
C ASP A 31 -10.26 8.29 11.90
N VAL A 32 -9.71 7.67 10.88
CA VAL A 32 -10.41 7.11 9.71
C VAL A 32 -9.67 5.87 9.25
N ASP A 33 -10.29 5.07 8.40
CA ASP A 33 -9.62 3.91 7.81
C ASP A 33 -8.40 4.35 6.99
N ASN A 34 -7.24 4.25 7.61
CA ASN A 34 -5.95 4.47 6.95
C ASN A 34 -4.90 3.53 7.53
N TYR A 35 -4.33 2.74 6.66
CA TYR A 35 -3.35 1.73 7.07
C TYR A 35 -2.35 1.42 5.97
N TYR A 36 -1.23 0.85 6.38
CA TYR A 36 -0.26 0.21 5.52
C TYR A 36 0.06 -1.17 6.05
N ARG A 37 -0.13 -2.20 5.22
CA ARG A 37 0.22 -3.60 5.52
C ARG A 37 1.14 -4.13 4.44
N ARG A 38 2.16 -4.87 4.84
CA ARG A 38 3.13 -5.43 3.91
C ARG A 38 3.59 -6.81 4.35
N LEU A 39 3.49 -7.75 3.45
CA LEU A 39 4.05 -9.09 3.57
C LEU A 39 5.21 -9.21 2.59
N ASN A 40 6.38 -9.62 3.09
CA ASN A 40 7.51 -9.98 2.25
C ASN A 40 7.87 -11.44 2.48
N PHE A 41 8.21 -12.10 1.39
CA PHE A 41 8.85 -13.41 1.40
C PHE A 41 10.14 -13.32 0.61
N ARG A 42 11.23 -13.84 1.14
CA ARG A 42 12.53 -13.92 0.48
C ARG A 42 13.05 -15.34 0.49
N ALA A 43 13.71 -15.74 -0.57
CA ALA A 43 14.40 -17.01 -0.65
C ALA A 43 15.73 -16.83 -1.39
N ALA A 44 16.74 -17.51 -0.94
CA ALA A 44 18.03 -17.60 -1.61
C ALA A 44 18.53 -19.04 -1.59
N LEU A 45 19.14 -19.45 -2.67
CA LEU A 45 19.74 -20.76 -2.84
C LEU A 45 21.02 -20.61 -3.65
N ASP A 46 22.10 -21.15 -3.13
CA ASP A 46 23.35 -21.39 -3.84
C ASP A 46 23.63 -22.89 -3.86
N PHE A 47 23.94 -23.41 -5.02
CA PHE A 47 24.13 -24.85 -5.23
C PHE A 47 25.32 -25.15 -6.13
N ASP A 48 26.30 -25.89 -5.59
CA ASP A 48 27.44 -26.40 -6.33
C ASP A 48 27.04 -27.70 -7.06
N ALA A 49 26.46 -27.56 -8.27
CA ALA A 49 25.95 -28.66 -9.07
C ALA A 49 27.08 -29.57 -9.51
N ARG A 50 28.25 -29.01 -9.80
CA ARG A 50 29.48 -29.70 -10.14
C ARG A 50 30.68 -28.87 -9.65
N SER A 51 31.85 -29.44 -9.61
CA SER A 51 33.09 -28.71 -9.23
C SER A 51 33.39 -27.51 -10.14
N TRP A 52 32.86 -27.53 -11.36
CA TRP A 52 32.98 -26.45 -12.34
C TRP A 52 31.72 -25.63 -12.54
N LEU A 53 30.56 -25.99 -11.93
CA LEU A 53 29.26 -25.31 -12.12
C LEU A 53 28.61 -24.99 -10.79
N LYS A 54 28.43 -23.69 -10.53
CA LYS A 54 27.63 -23.15 -9.42
C LYS A 54 26.38 -22.47 -9.98
N LEU A 55 25.24 -22.78 -9.38
CA LEU A 55 23.94 -22.17 -9.68
C LEU A 55 23.47 -21.40 -8.45
N GLY A 56 22.80 -20.30 -8.69
CA GLY A 56 22.20 -19.56 -7.58
C GLY A 56 20.89 -18.88 -7.98
N PHE A 57 20.09 -18.73 -6.97
CA PHE A 57 18.79 -18.07 -7.03
C PHE A 57 18.62 -17.14 -5.85
N ASN A 58 18.15 -15.92 -6.10
CA ASN A 58 17.68 -14.99 -5.08
C ASN A 58 16.33 -14.45 -5.50
N GLY A 59 15.33 -14.54 -4.64
CA GLY A 59 13.98 -14.07 -4.91
C GLY A 59 13.41 -13.29 -3.73
N VAL A 60 12.66 -12.24 -4.06
CA VAL A 60 11.84 -11.51 -3.11
C VAL A 60 10.44 -11.34 -3.71
N PHE A 61 9.45 -11.81 -2.98
CA PHE A 61 8.05 -11.49 -3.22
C PHE A 61 7.58 -10.49 -2.17
N SER A 62 6.90 -9.45 -2.60
CA SER A 62 6.31 -8.44 -1.71
C SER A 62 4.85 -8.22 -2.11
N SER A 63 3.97 -8.27 -1.12
CA SER A 63 2.57 -7.86 -1.26
C SER A 63 2.30 -6.77 -0.24
N SER A 64 1.87 -5.61 -0.71
CA SER A 64 1.49 -4.51 0.17
C SER A 64 0.11 -3.97 -0.16
N GLN A 65 -0.59 -3.59 0.88
CA GLN A 65 -1.90 -2.97 0.84
C GLN A 65 -1.83 -1.65 1.59
N GLN A 66 -2.33 -0.60 0.98
CA GLN A 66 -2.35 0.74 1.55
C GLN A 66 -3.72 1.37 1.34
N GLN A 67 -4.26 1.93 2.40
CA GLN A 67 -5.44 2.80 2.35
C GLN A 67 -5.03 4.19 2.79
N LEU A 68 -5.32 5.18 1.96
CA LEU A 68 -4.91 6.57 2.17
C LEU A 68 -6.13 7.46 2.35
N PRO A 69 -6.09 8.38 3.32
CA PRO A 69 -7.11 9.42 3.45
C PRO A 69 -7.00 10.42 2.29
N LYS A 70 -8.08 11.11 1.99
CA LYS A 70 -8.09 12.15 0.95
C LYS A 70 -7.26 13.36 1.37
N ASN A 71 -6.26 13.72 0.58
CA ASN A 71 -5.43 14.90 0.86
C ASN A 71 -6.24 16.19 1.03
N ALA A 72 -7.38 16.31 0.31
CA ALA A 72 -8.27 17.45 0.45
C ALA A 72 -8.84 17.63 1.87
N ALA A 73 -8.98 16.54 2.66
CA ALA A 73 -9.45 16.63 4.04
C ALA A 73 -8.51 17.46 4.92
N TRP A 74 -7.18 17.32 4.73
CA TRP A 74 -6.19 18.13 5.42
C TRP A 74 -6.28 19.62 5.08
N GLN A 75 -6.39 19.95 3.79
CA GLN A 75 -6.56 21.34 3.36
C GLN A 75 -7.86 21.93 3.88
N GLN A 76 -8.93 21.15 3.89
CA GLN A 76 -10.21 21.57 4.43
C GLN A 76 -10.12 21.80 5.94
N ALA A 77 -9.49 20.90 6.70
CA ALA A 77 -9.30 21.05 8.14
C ALA A 77 -8.51 22.32 8.50
N PHE A 78 -7.49 22.67 7.69
CA PHE A 78 -6.71 23.87 7.87
C PHE A 78 -7.50 25.15 7.56
N ASN A 79 -8.37 25.12 6.55
CA ASN A 79 -9.14 26.29 6.09
C ASN A 79 -10.49 26.44 6.78
N THR A 80 -11.00 25.40 7.44
CA THR A 80 -12.32 25.43 8.07
C THR A 80 -12.26 26.16 9.41
N PRO A 81 -13.08 27.20 9.59
CA PRO A 81 -13.16 27.90 10.87
C PRO A 81 -13.59 26.97 12.02
N SER A 82 -12.92 27.06 13.16
CA SER A 82 -13.16 26.20 14.33
C SER A 82 -14.55 26.35 14.97
N ILE A 83 -15.31 27.39 14.58
CA ILE A 83 -16.70 27.56 14.99
C ILE A 83 -17.68 26.56 14.39
N ILE A 84 -17.27 25.87 13.26
CA ILE A 84 -18.08 24.85 12.61
C ILE A 84 -17.90 23.54 13.39
N PRO A 85 -18.98 23.02 14.02
CA PRO A 85 -18.90 21.72 14.68
C PRO A 85 -18.71 20.59 13.67
N VAL A 86 -18.20 19.44 14.13
CA VAL A 86 -18.06 18.25 13.29
C VAL A 86 -19.43 17.63 13.01
N PHE A 87 -20.27 17.51 14.04
CA PHE A 87 -21.59 16.90 13.95
C PHE A 87 -22.69 17.87 14.35
N ASP A 88 -23.86 17.73 13.72
CA ASP A 88 -25.08 18.40 14.09
C ASP A 88 -26.00 17.48 14.90
N ASN A 89 -25.92 17.59 16.20
CA ASN A 89 -26.72 16.79 17.12
C ASN A 89 -28.19 17.27 17.26
N THR A 90 -28.55 18.38 16.63
CA THR A 90 -29.91 18.93 16.67
C THR A 90 -30.82 18.33 15.60
N ARG A 91 -30.25 17.57 14.64
CA ARG A 91 -30.98 16.94 13.55
C ARG A 91 -31.38 15.52 13.90
N ASP A 92 -32.64 15.26 13.86
CA ASP A 92 -33.20 13.90 13.82
C ASP A 92 -33.49 13.57 12.35
N ASP A 93 -32.52 12.91 11.70
CA ASP A 93 -32.54 12.87 10.25
C ASP A 93 -32.30 11.44 9.74
N THR A 94 -33.35 10.84 9.21
CA THR A 94 -33.30 9.53 8.56
C THR A 94 -32.64 9.60 7.16
N ILE A 95 -32.53 10.79 6.56
CA ILE A 95 -31.98 11.01 5.22
C ILE A 95 -30.46 11.20 5.29
N PHE A 96 -29.96 11.78 6.40
CA PHE A 96 -28.52 12.08 6.59
C PHE A 96 -28.00 11.45 7.89
N PRO A 97 -27.86 10.12 7.94
CA PRO A 97 -27.63 9.37 9.17
C PRO A 97 -26.34 9.74 9.91
N ASP A 98 -25.34 10.22 9.17
CA ASP A 98 -24.02 10.54 9.76
C ASP A 98 -23.98 11.92 10.44
N LYS A 99 -25.04 12.72 10.29
CA LYS A 99 -25.23 14.01 10.98
C LYS A 99 -24.06 14.98 10.91
N TYR A 100 -23.26 14.96 9.83
CA TYR A 100 -22.17 15.93 9.67
C TYR A 100 -22.72 17.35 9.57
N ALA A 101 -22.11 18.27 10.34
CA ALA A 101 -22.53 19.65 10.37
C ALA A 101 -22.15 20.42 9.10
N SER A 102 -23.00 21.32 8.70
CA SER A 102 -22.82 22.25 7.58
C SER A 102 -22.34 23.61 8.08
N PRO A 103 -21.51 24.33 7.33
CA PRO A 103 -21.13 25.71 7.66
C PRO A 103 -22.30 26.66 7.76
N GLU A 104 -23.40 26.40 7.07
CA GLU A 104 -24.61 27.25 7.07
C GLU A 104 -25.29 27.33 8.44
N GLN A 105 -25.10 26.28 9.28
CA GLN A 105 -25.66 26.26 10.64
C GLN A 105 -25.10 27.37 11.55
N VAL A 106 -23.89 27.83 11.26
CA VAL A 106 -23.23 28.90 11.98
C VAL A 106 -23.19 30.21 11.19
N GLY A 107 -24.05 30.33 10.16
CA GLY A 107 -24.17 31.53 9.33
C GLY A 107 -23.03 31.73 8.33
N LEU A 108 -22.24 30.69 8.04
CA LEU A 108 -21.18 30.73 7.07
C LEU A 108 -21.67 30.18 5.72
N GLY A 109 -21.09 30.70 4.63
CA GLY A 109 -21.45 30.25 3.28
C GLY A 109 -20.94 28.81 2.97
N SER A 110 -21.52 28.22 1.93
CA SER A 110 -21.26 26.84 1.48
C SER A 110 -19.84 26.58 0.93
N ASN A 111 -18.95 27.57 0.96
CA ASN A 111 -17.58 27.43 0.49
C ASN A 111 -16.70 26.56 1.39
N PHE A 112 -17.07 26.40 2.66
CA PHE A 112 -16.38 25.53 3.59
C PHE A 112 -16.96 24.12 3.52
N LYS A 113 -16.09 23.14 3.69
CA LYS A 113 -16.48 21.72 3.68
C LYS A 113 -16.17 21.11 5.04
N ASN A 114 -16.92 20.07 5.39
CA ASN A 114 -16.63 19.29 6.58
C ASN A 114 -15.46 18.34 6.31
N PRO A 115 -14.27 18.56 6.89
CA PRO A 115 -13.09 17.74 6.61
C PRO A 115 -13.24 16.28 7.08
N VAL A 116 -13.96 16.08 8.20
CA VAL A 116 -14.19 14.74 8.75
C VAL A 116 -15.11 13.93 7.83
N ALA A 117 -16.18 14.54 7.32
CA ALA A 117 -17.03 13.93 6.32
C ALA A 117 -16.22 13.56 5.05
N THR A 118 -15.40 14.48 4.55
CA THR A 118 -14.55 14.24 3.39
C THR A 118 -13.59 13.06 3.61
N ALA A 119 -13.03 12.93 4.80
CA ALA A 119 -12.11 11.85 5.14
C ALA A 119 -12.82 10.49 5.26
N ASN A 120 -14.00 10.44 5.90
CA ASN A 120 -14.74 9.21 6.16
C ASN A 120 -15.42 8.63 4.90
N TYR A 121 -15.88 9.49 3.98
CA TYR A 121 -16.53 9.04 2.75
C TYR A 121 -15.57 8.71 1.61
N TYR A 122 -14.27 8.85 1.82
CA TYR A 122 -13.26 8.57 0.81
C TYR A 122 -12.58 7.24 1.06
N ASP A 123 -12.69 6.32 0.10
CA ASP A 123 -11.99 5.04 0.11
C ASP A 123 -10.98 5.01 -1.05
N ASN A 124 -9.69 5.09 -0.70
CA ASN A 124 -8.58 4.96 -1.63
C ASN A 124 -7.67 3.82 -1.20
N ARG A 125 -7.76 2.74 -1.93
CA ARG A 125 -6.99 1.53 -1.68
C ARG A 125 -6.04 1.24 -2.82
N ASN A 126 -4.78 0.95 -2.46
CA ASN A 126 -3.75 0.52 -3.38
C ASN A 126 -3.16 -0.82 -2.93
N ASP A 127 -3.30 -1.83 -3.78
CA ASP A 127 -2.67 -3.13 -3.62
C ASP A 127 -1.47 -3.20 -4.58
N VAL A 128 -0.28 -3.48 -4.04
CA VAL A 128 0.96 -3.58 -4.83
C VAL A 128 1.56 -4.96 -4.63
N TYR A 129 1.79 -5.65 -5.73
CA TYR A 129 2.49 -6.93 -5.78
C TYR A 129 3.80 -6.74 -6.50
N GLN A 130 4.89 -7.26 -5.94
CA GLN A 130 6.21 -7.18 -6.56
C GLN A 130 6.93 -8.52 -6.45
N VAL A 131 7.53 -8.94 -7.54
CA VAL A 131 8.41 -10.10 -7.61
C VAL A 131 9.74 -9.63 -8.17
N LEU A 132 10.78 -9.76 -7.36
CA LEU A 132 12.16 -9.55 -7.77
C LEU A 132 12.85 -10.91 -7.74
N SER A 133 13.45 -11.34 -8.83
CA SER A 133 14.20 -12.58 -8.88
C SER A 133 15.48 -12.41 -9.68
N ASN A 134 16.51 -13.10 -9.23
CA ASN A 134 17.79 -13.18 -9.90
C ASN A 134 18.26 -14.64 -9.90
N PHE A 135 18.54 -15.14 -11.09
CA PHE A 135 19.15 -16.44 -11.32
C PHE A 135 20.56 -16.21 -11.82
N TYR A 136 21.51 -16.99 -11.35
CA TYR A 136 22.85 -16.95 -11.91
C TYR A 136 23.44 -18.35 -12.10
N ALA A 137 24.30 -18.46 -13.09
CA ALA A 137 25.16 -19.62 -13.31
C ALA A 137 26.61 -19.14 -13.39
N GLN A 138 27.49 -19.80 -12.67
CA GLN A 138 28.92 -19.55 -12.68
C GLN A 138 29.66 -20.82 -13.12
N LEU A 139 30.47 -20.67 -14.15
CA LEU A 139 31.32 -21.71 -14.70
C LEU A 139 32.76 -21.44 -14.29
N ASN A 140 33.39 -22.36 -13.58
CA ASN A 140 34.80 -22.33 -13.23
C ASN A 140 35.57 -23.15 -14.33
N LEU A 141 35.92 -22.49 -15.42
CA LEU A 141 36.54 -23.10 -16.58
C LEU A 141 37.99 -23.54 -16.33
N LEU A 142 38.73 -22.70 -15.57
CA LEU A 142 40.08 -23.02 -15.15
C LEU A 142 40.19 -22.74 -13.65
N PRO A 143 40.50 -23.74 -12.81
CA PRO A 143 40.62 -23.57 -11.37
C PRO A 143 41.52 -22.39 -11.03
N ASN A 144 40.98 -21.43 -10.23
CA ASN A 144 41.65 -20.19 -9.75
C ASN A 144 42.19 -19.27 -10.88
N LYS A 145 41.81 -19.47 -12.14
CA LYS A 145 42.29 -18.64 -13.26
C LYS A 145 41.18 -18.03 -14.09
N LEU A 146 40.08 -18.75 -14.37
CA LEU A 146 39.01 -18.22 -15.20
C LEU A 146 37.64 -18.69 -14.72
N ASN A 147 36.83 -17.72 -14.33
CA ASN A 147 35.46 -17.89 -13.98
C ASN A 147 34.57 -17.05 -14.93
N VAL A 148 33.50 -17.66 -15.43
CA VAL A 148 32.48 -16.97 -16.22
C VAL A 148 31.16 -17.02 -15.45
N ARG A 149 30.56 -15.87 -15.19
CA ARG A 149 29.26 -15.78 -14.53
C ARG A 149 28.26 -15.09 -15.44
N THR A 150 27.12 -15.72 -15.62
CA THR A 150 25.94 -15.13 -16.26
C THR A 150 24.83 -15.00 -15.24
N SER A 151 24.03 -13.94 -15.35
CA SER A 151 22.88 -13.72 -14.48
C SER A 151 21.69 -13.23 -15.28
N TYR A 152 20.52 -13.66 -14.87
CA TYR A 152 19.23 -13.19 -15.37
C TYR A 152 18.40 -12.65 -14.22
N SER A 153 17.96 -11.40 -14.34
CA SER A 153 17.13 -10.74 -13.35
C SER A 153 15.75 -10.45 -13.92
N TYR A 154 14.73 -10.63 -13.10
CA TYR A 154 13.35 -10.35 -13.46
C TYR A 154 12.70 -9.50 -12.35
N ASP A 155 12.17 -8.33 -12.72
CA ASP A 155 11.40 -7.46 -11.85
C ASP A 155 10.00 -7.29 -12.44
N TYR A 156 9.01 -7.77 -11.69
CA TYR A 156 7.59 -7.58 -12.00
C TYR A 156 6.92 -6.82 -10.87
N ARG A 157 6.17 -5.80 -11.21
CA ARG A 157 5.38 -5.01 -10.26
C ARG A 157 3.99 -4.77 -10.82
N ALA A 158 2.97 -5.16 -10.07
CA ALA A 158 1.57 -4.89 -10.35
C ALA A 158 0.99 -3.95 -9.30
N ILE A 159 0.35 -2.88 -9.74
CA ILE A 159 -0.36 -1.93 -8.88
C ILE A 159 -1.83 -1.97 -9.24
N ARG A 160 -2.68 -2.21 -8.25
CA ARG A 160 -4.13 -2.23 -8.36
C ARG A 160 -4.70 -1.17 -7.42
N GLY A 161 -5.10 -0.05 -8.01
CA GLY A 161 -5.66 1.09 -7.29
C GLY A 161 -7.18 1.13 -7.42
N THR A 162 -7.87 1.42 -6.32
CA THR A 162 -9.30 1.73 -6.29
C THR A 162 -9.49 3.04 -5.55
N ASP A 163 -10.19 3.97 -6.17
CA ASP A 163 -10.55 5.27 -5.62
C ASP A 163 -12.07 5.38 -5.69
N PHE A 164 -12.72 5.42 -4.55
CA PHE A 164 -14.17 5.48 -4.44
C PHE A 164 -14.60 6.64 -3.55
N THR A 165 -15.55 7.41 -4.03
CA THR A 165 -16.23 8.45 -3.27
C THR A 165 -17.72 8.35 -3.55
N PRO A 166 -18.56 8.03 -2.56
CA PRO A 166 -20.02 8.01 -2.74
C PRO A 166 -20.57 9.42 -2.83
N THR A 167 -21.82 9.53 -3.24
CA THR A 167 -22.63 10.73 -3.02
C THR A 167 -22.86 10.90 -1.53
N TYR A 168 -22.59 12.08 -0.97
CA TYR A 168 -22.86 12.38 0.45
C TYR A 168 -23.22 13.84 0.67
N TYR A 169 -23.84 14.08 1.84
CA TYR A 169 -24.34 15.38 2.26
C TYR A 169 -23.71 15.82 3.57
N ILE A 170 -23.58 17.12 3.76
CA ILE A 170 -23.32 17.75 5.04
C ILE A 170 -24.49 18.72 5.30
N GLY A 171 -25.21 18.48 6.41
CA GLY A 171 -26.48 19.16 6.60
C GLY A 171 -27.41 18.94 5.43
N THR A 172 -28.06 19.97 4.91
CA THR A 172 -28.88 19.95 3.70
C THR A 172 -28.08 20.11 2.42
N HIS A 173 -26.76 20.34 2.53
CA HIS A 173 -25.90 20.64 1.41
C HIS A 173 -25.27 19.36 0.84
N GLN A 174 -25.41 19.15 -0.45
CA GLN A 174 -24.79 18.04 -1.15
C GLN A 174 -23.31 18.35 -1.40
N GLN A 175 -22.42 17.75 -0.60
CA GLN A 175 -20.99 17.99 -0.72
C GLN A 175 -20.35 17.21 -1.87
N GLN A 176 -20.88 16.03 -2.17
CA GLN A 176 -20.50 15.20 -3.31
C GLN A 176 -21.74 14.86 -4.15
N ALA A 177 -21.86 15.46 -5.32
CA ALA A 177 -23.07 15.36 -6.14
C ALA A 177 -23.20 14.03 -6.88
N THR A 178 -22.07 13.36 -7.16
CA THR A 178 -22.06 12.11 -7.93
C THR A 178 -21.13 11.10 -7.29
N THR A 179 -21.56 9.84 -7.25
CA THR A 179 -20.69 8.73 -6.89
C THR A 179 -19.61 8.58 -7.95
N SER A 180 -18.36 8.48 -7.53
CA SER A 180 -17.24 8.22 -8.42
C SER A 180 -16.50 6.95 -8.00
N LEU A 181 -16.17 6.11 -8.99
CA LEU A 181 -15.33 4.94 -8.83
C LEU A 181 -14.27 4.92 -9.93
N THR A 182 -13.03 5.04 -9.54
CA THR A 182 -11.89 4.92 -10.44
C THR A 182 -11.07 3.70 -10.09
N LYS A 183 -10.85 2.82 -11.08
CA LYS A 183 -9.92 1.68 -10.94
C LYS A 183 -8.70 1.91 -11.83
N LYS A 184 -7.52 1.80 -11.24
CA LYS A 184 -6.25 1.94 -11.94
C LYS A 184 -5.46 0.63 -11.83
N ASN A 185 -5.14 0.05 -12.97
CA ASN A 185 -4.27 -1.13 -13.06
C ASN A 185 -3.01 -0.74 -13.83
N THR A 186 -1.86 -1.00 -13.22
CA THR A 186 -0.57 -0.71 -13.83
C THR A 186 0.37 -1.88 -13.59
N ASP A 187 0.96 -2.40 -14.67
CA ASP A 187 1.90 -3.50 -14.63
C ASP A 187 3.24 -3.02 -15.22
N TYR A 188 4.32 -3.30 -14.51
CA TYR A 188 5.68 -3.02 -14.93
C TYR A 188 6.46 -4.33 -15.02
N ASN A 189 7.15 -4.52 -16.13
CA ASN A 189 8.06 -5.64 -16.35
C ASN A 189 9.44 -5.09 -16.72
N LYS A 190 10.48 -5.64 -16.11
CA LYS A 190 11.87 -5.36 -16.45
C LYS A 190 12.69 -6.63 -16.36
N TRP A 191 13.52 -6.89 -17.35
CA TRP A 191 14.45 -8.02 -17.45
C TRP A 191 15.83 -7.53 -17.86
#